data_9c521b7e1b465652d8c75edddbf73cd8
#
_entry.id   9c521b7e1b465652d8c75edddbf73cd8
#
_cell.length_a   1.000
_cell.length_b   1.000
_cell.length_c   1.000
_cell.angle_alpha   90.00
_cell.angle_beta   90.00
_cell.angle_gamma   90.00
#
_symmetry.space_group_name_H-M   'P 1'
#
loop_
_entity.id
_entity.type
_entity.pdbx_description
1 polymer ?
#
loop_
_entity_poly.entity_id
_entity_poly.type
_entity_poly.pdbx_seq_one_letter_code
_entity_poly.pdbx_strand_id
1 'polypeptide(L)'
;ILLNSFIYFGFGYGIFNSNTKLDTYLGLFTLFNAVIHFVVLFFIKSKKLADSTLFYSTLGMVFTFITIAIPIQLDGSWVTLLWIAQGTILFWIGKTKNIPIYEKISLPILGLSFLSLLEDWSFYHYVNNLDIHAFWNINFLTGILAILGYGFVVYLSRKHAETEENQKFSPFNAIKSFYLPALLVLTAYLTFRNEIAYYFNYWLENSSLKGKEISEIDDYSLYNYDINVFKNIYLIAYSLVFFGGLALLNFHKFKNKVLGISAIVIGLLTLLSAQTFGLEELGELRYAYINGGSNEYFDVNFNYILVRYLLWGSVAFALWAIFKNTKFIIENTKFHIFLEMVIHISILNFLSNELVTWMDIAGYQDIFKLGLSILWSVYSLLLVSLGIYKKKKYLRISALVLFGVTLAKLFLYDISNLSTISKTVVLIVLGLLLLIISFLYNKFKDKIGDETKH
;
A
#
# COMPACT_ATOMS: atom_id res chain seq x y z
N ILE A 1 -38.09 25.13 -8.53
CA ILE A 1 -37.34 25.35 -9.78
C ILE A 1 -36.35 24.21 -9.98
N LEU A 2 -35.43 23.95 -9.03
CA LEU A 2 -34.39 22.90 -9.16
C LEU A 2 -34.96 21.51 -9.41
N LEU A 3 -35.94 21.09 -8.61
CA LEU A 3 -36.57 19.78 -8.76
C LEU A 3 -37.23 19.62 -10.14
N ASN A 4 -37.89 20.66 -10.63
CA ASN A 4 -38.53 20.66 -11.95
C ASN A 4 -37.49 20.48 -13.08
N SER A 5 -36.31 21.10 -12.96
CA SER A 5 -35.24 20.93 -13.92
C SER A 5 -34.70 19.51 -13.97
N PHE A 6 -34.54 18.84 -12.81
CA PHE A 6 -34.15 17.44 -12.76
C PHE A 6 -35.24 16.48 -13.29
N ILE A 7 -36.49 16.76 -13.02
CA ILE A 7 -37.64 15.98 -13.56
C ILE A 7 -37.66 16.11 -15.10
N TYR A 8 -37.55 17.33 -15.62
CA TYR A 8 -37.49 17.58 -17.07
C TYR A 8 -36.31 16.83 -17.71
N PHE A 9 -35.11 16.95 -17.08
CA PHE A 9 -33.92 16.23 -17.53
C PHE A 9 -34.14 14.71 -17.53
N GLY A 10 -34.73 14.15 -16.46
CA GLY A 10 -34.98 12.70 -16.34
C GLY A 10 -35.94 12.16 -17.42
N PHE A 11 -37.00 12.89 -17.69
CA PHE A 11 -37.92 12.53 -18.80
C PHE A 11 -37.23 12.64 -20.16
N GLY A 12 -36.51 13.73 -20.40
CA GLY A 12 -35.77 13.91 -21.64
C GLY A 12 -34.69 12.82 -21.81
N TYR A 13 -33.95 12.53 -20.78
CA TYR A 13 -32.95 11.42 -20.77
C TYR A 13 -33.60 10.09 -21.13
N GLY A 14 -34.74 9.75 -20.51
CA GLY A 14 -35.48 8.50 -20.81
C GLY A 14 -35.93 8.41 -22.28
N ILE A 15 -36.41 9.52 -22.86
CA ILE A 15 -36.84 9.57 -24.28
C ILE A 15 -35.62 9.38 -25.21
N PHE A 16 -34.52 10.07 -24.96
CA PHE A 16 -33.30 9.98 -25.78
C PHE A 16 -32.70 8.57 -25.69
N ASN A 17 -32.57 8.00 -24.48
CA ASN A 17 -31.97 6.70 -24.22
C ASN A 17 -32.80 5.54 -24.80
N SER A 18 -34.14 5.68 -24.90
CA SER A 18 -35.04 4.66 -25.48
C SER A 18 -35.02 4.64 -27.01
N ASN A 19 -34.45 5.64 -27.67
CA ASN A 19 -34.40 5.76 -29.11
C ASN A 19 -32.99 5.64 -29.65
N THR A 20 -32.66 4.56 -30.34
CA THR A 20 -31.31 4.23 -30.87
C THR A 20 -30.71 5.31 -31.79
N LYS A 21 -31.52 6.19 -32.37
CA LYS A 21 -31.04 7.32 -33.20
C LYS A 21 -30.73 8.57 -32.36
N LEU A 22 -31.37 8.72 -31.21
CA LEU A 22 -31.21 9.89 -30.34
C LEU A 22 -30.19 9.63 -29.22
N ASP A 23 -29.92 8.40 -28.90
CA ASP A 23 -28.97 7.98 -27.87
C ASP A 23 -27.58 8.63 -28.06
N THR A 24 -27.06 8.67 -29.27
CA THR A 24 -25.79 9.33 -29.63
C THR A 24 -25.73 10.82 -29.23
N TYR A 25 -26.88 11.50 -29.11
CA TYR A 25 -26.98 12.91 -28.74
C TYR A 25 -27.29 13.16 -27.27
N LEU A 26 -27.28 12.14 -26.45
CA LEU A 26 -27.66 12.17 -25.04
C LEU A 26 -26.75 13.10 -24.21
N GLY A 27 -25.44 13.06 -24.46
CA GLY A 27 -24.48 13.99 -23.85
C GLY A 27 -24.69 15.43 -24.30
N LEU A 28 -25.02 15.65 -25.57
CA LEU A 28 -25.36 16.97 -26.11
C LEU A 28 -26.63 17.54 -25.47
N PHE A 29 -27.66 16.71 -25.28
CA PHE A 29 -28.88 17.07 -24.56
C PHE A 29 -28.56 17.47 -23.11
N THR A 30 -27.68 16.74 -22.45
CA THR A 30 -27.25 17.04 -21.07
C THR A 30 -26.47 18.36 -21.00
N LEU A 31 -25.56 18.61 -21.92
CA LEU A 31 -24.84 19.91 -22.04
C LEU A 31 -25.79 21.06 -22.36
N PHE A 32 -26.81 20.84 -23.18
CA PHE A 32 -27.83 21.85 -23.47
C PHE A 32 -28.57 22.29 -22.20
N ASN A 33 -28.88 21.36 -21.30
CA ASN A 33 -29.45 21.72 -19.99
C ASN A 33 -28.47 22.58 -19.16
N ALA A 34 -27.16 22.30 -19.19
CA ALA A 34 -26.16 23.15 -18.54
C ALA A 34 -26.17 24.58 -19.14
N VAL A 35 -26.24 24.71 -20.48
CA VAL A 35 -26.30 26.00 -21.18
C VAL A 35 -27.56 26.79 -20.81
N ILE A 36 -28.74 26.15 -20.74
CA ILE A 36 -29.97 26.83 -20.31
C ILE A 36 -29.79 27.41 -18.91
N HIS A 37 -29.28 26.64 -17.95
CA HIS A 37 -29.06 27.12 -16.59
C HIS A 37 -27.99 28.21 -16.53
N PHE A 38 -26.96 28.14 -17.36
CA PHE A 38 -25.95 29.19 -17.48
C PHE A 38 -26.54 30.51 -18.01
N VAL A 39 -27.40 30.46 -19.03
CA VAL A 39 -28.12 31.64 -19.54
C VAL A 39 -29.00 32.24 -18.47
N VAL A 40 -29.76 31.42 -17.74
CA VAL A 40 -30.59 31.88 -16.59
C VAL A 40 -29.70 32.52 -15.52
N LEU A 41 -28.56 31.95 -15.19
CA LEU A 41 -27.58 32.49 -14.23
C LEU A 41 -27.08 33.87 -14.69
N PHE A 42 -26.76 34.02 -15.99
CA PHE A 42 -26.34 35.27 -16.56
C PHE A 42 -27.40 36.36 -16.42
N PHE A 43 -28.68 36.05 -16.69
CA PHE A 43 -29.79 37.01 -16.52
C PHE A 43 -30.01 37.39 -15.04
N ILE A 44 -29.95 36.40 -14.11
CA ILE A 44 -30.07 36.62 -12.66
C ILE A 44 -28.99 37.61 -12.21
N LYS A 45 -27.74 37.43 -12.65
CA LYS A 45 -26.61 38.31 -12.29
C LYS A 45 -26.74 39.67 -12.91
N SER A 46 -27.04 39.75 -14.21
CA SER A 46 -27.12 41.01 -14.98
C SER A 46 -28.20 41.93 -14.47
N LYS A 47 -29.38 41.37 -14.14
CA LYS A 47 -30.53 42.18 -13.71
C LYS A 47 -30.72 42.24 -12.20
N LYS A 48 -29.80 41.65 -11.40
CA LYS A 48 -29.88 41.61 -9.93
C LYS A 48 -31.21 41.08 -9.38
N LEU A 49 -31.77 40.06 -10.05
CA LEU A 49 -33.15 39.59 -9.81
C LEU A 49 -33.31 38.63 -8.64
N ALA A 50 -32.22 38.16 -8.05
CA ALA A 50 -32.29 37.11 -7.00
C ALA A 50 -31.27 37.31 -5.88
N ASP A 51 -31.58 36.64 -4.76
CA ASP A 51 -30.67 36.51 -3.64
C ASP A 51 -29.49 35.61 -3.95
N SER A 52 -28.50 35.60 -3.05
CA SER A 52 -27.28 34.79 -3.20
C SER A 52 -27.59 33.28 -3.26
N THR A 53 -28.66 32.84 -2.58
CA THR A 53 -29.04 31.42 -2.51
C THR A 53 -29.50 30.89 -3.87
N LEU A 54 -30.37 31.61 -4.57
CA LEU A 54 -30.86 31.23 -5.90
C LEU A 54 -29.72 31.27 -6.93
N PHE A 55 -28.83 32.28 -6.85
CA PHE A 55 -27.67 32.37 -7.72
C PHE A 55 -26.76 31.17 -7.57
N TYR A 56 -26.35 30.81 -6.34
CA TYR A 56 -25.45 29.68 -6.10
C TYR A 56 -26.10 28.32 -6.38
N SER A 57 -27.40 28.17 -6.17
CA SER A 57 -28.15 26.97 -6.53
C SER A 57 -28.19 26.74 -8.04
N THR A 58 -28.45 27.80 -8.81
CA THR A 58 -28.42 27.73 -10.30
C THR A 58 -27.02 27.47 -10.82
N LEU A 59 -26.00 28.07 -10.22
CA LEU A 59 -24.59 27.79 -10.53
C LEU A 59 -24.23 26.32 -10.27
N GLY A 60 -24.69 25.76 -9.14
CA GLY A 60 -24.54 24.35 -8.83
C GLY A 60 -25.12 23.43 -9.89
N MET A 61 -26.32 23.77 -10.42
CA MET A 61 -26.94 23.00 -11.52
C MET A 61 -26.12 23.02 -12.81
N VAL A 62 -25.55 24.18 -13.18
CA VAL A 62 -24.66 24.26 -14.34
C VAL A 62 -23.52 23.25 -14.23
N PHE A 63 -22.82 23.26 -13.09
CA PHE A 63 -21.73 22.31 -12.89
C PHE A 63 -22.19 20.87 -12.79
N THR A 64 -23.34 20.61 -12.17
CA THR A 64 -23.92 19.26 -12.09
C THR A 64 -24.19 18.70 -13.50
N PHE A 65 -24.83 19.47 -14.37
CA PHE A 65 -25.11 19.00 -15.75
C PHE A 65 -23.83 18.84 -16.58
N ILE A 66 -22.82 19.70 -16.41
CA ILE A 66 -21.52 19.50 -17.05
C ILE A 66 -20.86 18.22 -16.55
N THR A 67 -20.86 17.99 -15.22
CA THR A 67 -20.25 16.79 -14.61
C THR A 67 -20.93 15.50 -15.06
N ILE A 68 -22.27 15.50 -15.18
CA ILE A 68 -23.06 14.35 -15.64
C ILE A 68 -22.90 14.12 -17.15
N ALA A 69 -22.76 15.19 -17.95
CA ALA A 69 -22.61 15.07 -19.40
C ALA A 69 -21.34 14.30 -19.81
N ILE A 70 -20.29 14.36 -18.97
CA ILE A 70 -19.00 13.70 -19.23
C ILE A 70 -19.15 12.18 -19.35
N PRO A 71 -19.66 11.43 -18.34
CA PRO A 71 -19.79 9.97 -18.42
C PRO A 71 -20.96 9.52 -19.33
N ILE A 72 -21.87 10.41 -19.70
CA ILE A 72 -22.93 10.10 -20.67
C ILE A 72 -22.37 10.07 -22.11
N GLN A 73 -21.37 10.91 -22.41
CA GLN A 73 -20.83 11.04 -23.76
C GLN A 73 -19.50 10.33 -23.96
N LEU A 74 -18.76 10.08 -22.89
CA LEU A 74 -17.39 9.58 -22.93
C LEU A 74 -17.25 8.37 -21.99
N ASP A 75 -16.34 7.48 -22.35
CA ASP A 75 -16.06 6.26 -21.60
C ASP A 75 -14.60 6.23 -21.11
N GLY A 76 -14.35 5.42 -20.08
CA GLY A 76 -13.03 5.10 -19.57
C GLY A 76 -12.24 6.31 -19.11
N SER A 77 -10.94 6.30 -19.40
CA SER A 77 -9.97 7.30 -18.93
C SER A 77 -10.31 8.75 -19.28
N TRP A 78 -11.12 9.02 -20.30
CA TRP A 78 -11.55 10.39 -20.64
C TRP A 78 -12.47 10.98 -19.58
N VAL A 79 -13.34 10.15 -18.97
CA VAL A 79 -14.22 10.58 -17.86
C VAL A 79 -13.35 11.04 -16.68
N THR A 80 -12.40 10.20 -16.30
CA THR A 80 -11.46 10.48 -15.21
C THR A 80 -10.68 11.77 -15.45
N LEU A 81 -10.08 11.94 -16.63
CA LEU A 81 -9.26 13.10 -16.98
C LEU A 81 -10.07 14.40 -16.95
N LEU A 82 -11.27 14.40 -17.51
CA LEU A 82 -12.12 15.60 -17.55
C LEU A 82 -12.64 15.97 -16.15
N TRP A 83 -13.00 15.00 -15.31
CA TRP A 83 -13.39 15.28 -13.93
C TRP A 83 -12.21 15.81 -13.09
N ILE A 84 -11.00 15.29 -13.28
CA ILE A 84 -9.79 15.83 -12.64
C ILE A 84 -9.56 17.28 -13.09
N ALA A 85 -9.62 17.55 -14.39
CA ALA A 85 -9.44 18.88 -14.92
C ALA A 85 -10.51 19.83 -14.38
N GLN A 86 -11.78 19.46 -14.42
CA GLN A 86 -12.90 20.24 -13.89
C GLN A 86 -12.73 20.54 -12.39
N GLY A 87 -12.46 19.52 -11.58
CA GLY A 87 -12.27 19.68 -10.13
C GLY A 87 -11.07 20.58 -9.82
N THR A 88 -9.94 20.39 -10.52
CA THR A 88 -8.72 21.17 -10.35
C THR A 88 -8.91 22.62 -10.73
N ILE A 89 -9.55 22.91 -11.88
CA ILE A 89 -9.83 24.28 -12.34
C ILE A 89 -10.78 24.99 -11.37
N LEU A 90 -11.85 24.33 -10.93
CA LEU A 90 -12.79 24.91 -9.96
C LEU A 90 -12.10 25.23 -8.64
N PHE A 91 -11.27 24.33 -8.13
CA PHE A 91 -10.50 24.56 -6.91
C PHE A 91 -9.55 25.75 -7.07
N TRP A 92 -8.84 25.82 -8.19
CA TRP A 92 -7.93 26.92 -8.50
C TRP A 92 -8.65 28.26 -8.58
N ILE A 93 -9.79 28.36 -9.30
CA ILE A 93 -10.61 29.57 -9.37
C ILE A 93 -11.12 29.95 -7.98
N GLY A 94 -11.62 28.97 -7.20
CA GLY A 94 -12.11 29.18 -5.84
C GLY A 94 -11.06 29.82 -4.94
N LYS A 95 -9.82 29.34 -5.02
CA LYS A 95 -8.69 29.86 -4.23
C LYS A 95 -8.17 31.20 -4.72
N THR A 96 -7.97 31.37 -6.04
CA THR A 96 -7.38 32.59 -6.59
C THR A 96 -8.34 33.78 -6.61
N LYS A 97 -9.65 33.54 -6.75
CA LYS A 97 -10.69 34.58 -6.76
C LYS A 97 -11.40 34.73 -5.41
N ASN A 98 -11.00 33.97 -4.39
CA ASN A 98 -11.64 33.95 -3.07
C ASN A 98 -13.16 33.69 -3.12
N ILE A 99 -13.58 32.71 -3.96
CA ILE A 99 -14.97 32.32 -4.11
C ILE A 99 -15.19 30.93 -3.53
N PRO A 100 -15.61 30.80 -2.25
CA PRO A 100 -15.65 29.51 -1.54
C PRO A 100 -16.56 28.43 -2.16
N ILE A 101 -17.58 28.85 -2.92
CA ILE A 101 -18.51 27.90 -3.54
C ILE A 101 -17.83 27.01 -4.59
N TYR A 102 -16.88 27.55 -5.38
CA TYR A 102 -16.13 26.77 -6.36
C TYR A 102 -15.23 25.72 -5.68
N GLU A 103 -14.63 26.09 -4.55
CA GLU A 103 -13.86 25.17 -3.75
C GLU A 103 -14.75 24.03 -3.19
N LYS A 104 -15.97 24.37 -2.70
CA LYS A 104 -16.91 23.36 -2.18
C LYS A 104 -17.42 22.39 -3.26
N ILE A 105 -17.69 22.90 -4.47
CA ILE A 105 -18.14 22.07 -5.60
C ILE A 105 -16.99 21.21 -6.15
N SER A 106 -15.75 21.66 -6.09
CA SER A 106 -14.61 20.91 -6.62
C SER A 106 -14.34 19.61 -5.85
N LEU A 107 -14.57 19.58 -4.53
CA LEU A 107 -14.24 18.40 -3.70
C LEU A 107 -15.01 17.13 -4.11
N PRO A 108 -16.35 17.15 -4.27
CA PRO A 108 -17.06 15.97 -4.74
C PRO A 108 -16.66 15.56 -6.17
N ILE A 109 -16.34 16.51 -7.05
CA ILE A 109 -15.88 16.20 -8.42
C ILE A 109 -14.52 15.50 -8.38
N LEU A 110 -13.59 15.95 -7.54
CA LEU A 110 -12.32 15.26 -7.31
C LEU A 110 -12.52 13.86 -6.70
N GLY A 111 -13.54 13.68 -5.87
CA GLY A 111 -13.93 12.35 -5.37
C GLY A 111 -14.47 11.45 -6.47
N LEU A 112 -15.36 11.97 -7.34
CA LEU A 112 -15.88 11.23 -8.49
C LEU A 112 -14.76 10.84 -9.47
N SER A 113 -13.80 11.73 -9.71
CA SER A 113 -12.64 11.41 -10.55
C SER A 113 -11.77 10.27 -9.97
N PHE A 114 -11.65 10.19 -8.65
CA PHE A 114 -10.96 9.08 -8.01
C PHE A 114 -11.74 7.75 -8.12
N LEU A 115 -13.07 7.80 -7.96
CA LEU A 115 -13.91 6.61 -8.15
C LEU A 115 -13.87 6.11 -9.60
N SER A 116 -13.92 7.02 -10.58
CA SER A 116 -13.74 6.70 -12.00
C SER A 116 -12.36 6.06 -12.27
N LEU A 117 -11.30 6.58 -11.64
CA LEU A 117 -9.97 6.02 -11.75
C LEU A 117 -9.88 4.60 -11.18
N LEU A 118 -10.58 4.31 -10.07
CA LEU A 118 -10.69 2.95 -9.52
C LEU A 118 -11.42 2.00 -10.48
N GLU A 119 -12.47 2.48 -11.15
CA GLU A 119 -13.20 1.74 -12.16
C GLU A 119 -12.30 1.43 -13.37
N ASP A 120 -11.60 2.44 -13.92
CA ASP A 120 -10.64 2.26 -15.01
C ASP A 120 -9.61 1.17 -14.69
N TRP A 121 -9.05 1.17 -13.48
CA TRP A 121 -8.09 0.15 -13.05
C TRP A 121 -8.72 -1.23 -12.87
N SER A 122 -9.98 -1.35 -12.45
CA SER A 122 -10.64 -2.64 -12.29
C SER A 122 -10.90 -3.31 -13.64
N PHE A 123 -11.35 -2.56 -14.63
CA PHE A 123 -11.55 -3.07 -15.99
C PHE A 123 -10.24 -3.48 -16.67
N TYR A 124 -9.16 -2.76 -16.40
CA TYR A 124 -7.85 -3.03 -16.99
C TYR A 124 -7.29 -4.42 -16.64
N HIS A 125 -7.65 -4.96 -15.49
CA HIS A 125 -7.24 -6.32 -15.11
C HIS A 125 -7.96 -7.44 -15.89
N TYR A 126 -9.09 -7.14 -16.53
CA TYR A 126 -9.89 -8.12 -17.28
C TYR A 126 -9.66 -8.09 -18.79
N VAL A 127 -8.97 -7.08 -19.33
CA VAL A 127 -8.74 -6.95 -20.76
C VAL A 127 -7.43 -7.66 -21.12
N ASN A 128 -7.54 -8.83 -21.75
CA ASN A 128 -6.44 -9.63 -22.29
C ASN A 128 -5.85 -8.98 -23.57
N ASN A 129 -5.47 -7.71 -23.53
CA ASN A 129 -4.80 -7.05 -24.65
C ASN A 129 -3.28 -7.24 -24.50
N LEU A 130 -2.73 -8.23 -25.20
CA LEU A 130 -1.30 -8.59 -25.25
C LEU A 130 -0.39 -7.48 -25.82
N ASP A 131 -0.95 -6.41 -26.39
CA ASP A 131 -0.20 -5.33 -27.05
C ASP A 131 0.10 -4.12 -26.18
N ILE A 132 -0.21 -4.16 -24.89
CA ILE A 132 -0.05 -3.00 -24.01
C ILE A 132 1.27 -3.09 -23.25
N HIS A 133 2.17 -2.14 -23.50
CA HIS A 133 3.44 -2.05 -22.80
C HIS A 133 3.27 -1.48 -21.38
N ALA A 134 3.88 -2.14 -20.38
CA ALA A 134 3.96 -1.62 -19.02
C ALA A 134 4.58 -0.21 -19.00
N PHE A 135 4.04 0.68 -18.18
CA PHE A 135 4.39 2.10 -18.05
C PHE A 135 4.11 3.00 -19.29
N TRP A 136 3.72 2.43 -20.43
CA TRP A 136 3.36 3.14 -21.66
C TRP A 136 1.94 2.81 -22.10
N ASN A 137 0.99 3.01 -21.19
CA ASN A 137 -0.42 2.76 -21.45
C ASN A 137 -1.27 3.94 -20.94
N ILE A 138 -2.51 4.01 -21.43
CA ILE A 138 -3.42 5.10 -21.14
C ILE A 138 -3.78 5.16 -19.63
N ASN A 139 -3.89 4.02 -18.96
CA ASN A 139 -4.28 3.96 -17.56
C ASN A 139 -3.16 4.48 -16.64
N PHE A 140 -1.89 4.14 -16.95
CA PHE A 140 -0.75 4.71 -16.23
C PHE A 140 -0.64 6.21 -16.46
N LEU A 141 -0.80 6.68 -17.70
CA LEU A 141 -0.79 8.10 -18.03
C LEU A 141 -1.90 8.85 -17.28
N THR A 142 -3.12 8.29 -17.26
CA THR A 142 -4.26 8.86 -16.53
C THR A 142 -3.96 8.94 -15.04
N GLY A 143 -3.38 7.90 -14.46
CA GLY A 143 -2.92 7.87 -13.06
C GLY A 143 -1.88 8.97 -12.77
N ILE A 144 -0.89 9.15 -13.62
CA ILE A 144 0.13 10.21 -13.48
C ILE A 144 -0.50 11.61 -13.58
N LEU A 145 -1.41 11.83 -14.54
CA LEU A 145 -2.13 13.10 -14.65
C LEU A 145 -3.03 13.37 -13.45
N ALA A 146 -3.63 12.31 -12.87
CA ALA A 146 -4.39 12.40 -11.62
C ALA A 146 -3.48 12.84 -10.44
N ILE A 147 -2.30 12.22 -10.30
CA ILE A 147 -1.31 12.60 -9.28
C ILE A 147 -0.92 14.07 -9.43
N LEU A 148 -0.67 14.55 -10.64
CA LEU A 148 -0.33 15.94 -10.91
C LEU A 148 -1.49 16.88 -10.56
N GLY A 149 -2.72 16.55 -10.94
CA GLY A 149 -3.93 17.32 -10.63
C GLY A 149 -4.17 17.43 -9.11
N TYR A 150 -4.21 16.29 -8.41
CA TYR A 150 -4.37 16.30 -6.94
C TYR A 150 -3.19 16.96 -6.23
N GLY A 151 -1.96 16.76 -6.72
CA GLY A 151 -0.76 17.42 -6.20
C GLY A 151 -0.85 18.94 -6.30
N PHE A 152 -1.33 19.46 -7.43
CA PHE A 152 -1.55 20.88 -7.63
C PHE A 152 -2.63 21.43 -6.67
N VAL A 153 -3.73 20.70 -6.49
CA VAL A 153 -4.80 21.08 -5.55
C VAL A 153 -4.28 21.10 -4.11
N VAL A 154 -3.50 20.10 -3.68
CA VAL A 154 -2.86 20.06 -2.36
C VAL A 154 -1.88 21.23 -2.18
N TYR A 155 -1.08 21.53 -3.20
CA TYR A 155 -0.16 22.68 -3.18
C TYR A 155 -0.92 24.00 -2.99
N LEU A 156 -1.97 24.23 -3.78
CA LEU A 156 -2.81 25.43 -3.67
C LEU A 156 -3.48 25.53 -2.29
N SER A 157 -4.00 24.43 -1.80
CA SER A 157 -4.62 24.37 -0.46
C SER A 157 -3.64 24.79 0.64
N ARG A 158 -2.40 24.35 0.58
CA ARG A 158 -1.36 24.70 1.55
C ARG A 158 -0.89 26.15 1.42
N LYS A 159 -0.65 26.61 0.20
CA LYS A 159 -0.20 27.99 -0.06
C LYS A 159 -1.17 29.06 0.48
N HIS A 160 -2.47 28.78 0.46
CA HIS A 160 -3.48 29.72 0.95
C HIS A 160 -3.94 29.44 2.40
N ALA A 161 -3.43 28.38 3.04
CA ALA A 161 -3.77 28.06 4.44
C ALA A 161 -3.23 29.14 5.41
N GLU A 162 -2.06 29.71 5.13
CA GLU A 162 -1.43 30.74 5.96
C GLU A 162 -2.27 32.04 6.01
N THR A 163 -3.05 32.32 4.96
CA THR A 163 -3.99 33.48 4.91
C THR A 163 -5.31 33.21 5.62
N GLU A 164 -5.65 31.94 5.88
CA GLU A 164 -6.90 31.51 6.55
C GLU A 164 -6.72 31.28 8.07
N GLU A 165 -5.52 31.40 8.62
CA GLU A 165 -5.21 31.10 10.03
C GLU A 165 -6.02 31.97 11.03
N ASN A 166 -6.52 33.11 10.59
CA ASN A 166 -7.43 33.99 11.34
C ASN A 166 -8.93 33.63 11.19
N GLN A 167 -9.28 32.59 10.39
CA GLN A 167 -10.67 32.15 10.28
C GLN A 167 -10.97 31.06 11.31
N LYS A 168 -12.11 31.22 12.01
CA LYS A 168 -12.63 30.26 12.99
C LYS A 168 -12.57 28.82 12.45
N PHE A 169 -12.25 27.85 13.32
CA PHE A 169 -12.28 26.43 13.04
C PHE A 169 -13.53 26.05 12.25
N SER A 170 -13.37 25.67 10.98
CA SER A 170 -14.47 25.23 10.12
C SER A 170 -14.35 23.71 9.90
N PRO A 171 -15.45 22.95 10.13
CA PRO A 171 -15.47 21.52 9.83
C PRO A 171 -15.06 21.20 8.39
N PHE A 172 -15.40 22.09 7.45
CA PHE A 172 -15.02 21.98 6.04
C PHE A 172 -13.49 22.02 5.84
N ASN A 173 -12.79 22.92 6.54
CA ASN A 173 -11.34 23.01 6.46
C ASN A 173 -10.65 21.80 7.07
N ALA A 174 -11.21 21.23 8.14
CA ALA A 174 -10.72 20.00 8.75
C ALA A 174 -10.87 18.80 7.80
N ILE A 175 -12.03 18.64 7.15
CA ILE A 175 -12.26 17.58 6.15
C ILE A 175 -11.30 17.76 4.96
N LYS A 176 -11.21 18.96 4.41
CA LYS A 176 -10.32 19.27 3.27
C LYS A 176 -8.85 18.94 3.55
N SER A 177 -8.37 19.28 4.75
CA SER A 177 -6.96 19.06 5.13
C SER A 177 -6.55 17.58 5.19
N PHE A 178 -7.50 16.68 5.39
CA PHE A 178 -7.30 15.23 5.35
C PHE A 178 -7.60 14.65 3.96
N TYR A 179 -8.73 15.02 3.38
CA TYR A 179 -9.26 14.47 2.14
C TYR A 179 -8.32 14.63 0.95
N LEU A 180 -7.84 15.84 0.69
CA LEU A 180 -6.99 16.13 -0.47
C LEU A 180 -5.63 15.40 -0.42
N PRO A 181 -4.88 15.41 0.69
CA PRO A 181 -3.68 14.60 0.80
C PRO A 181 -3.93 13.10 0.72
N ALA A 182 -5.09 12.61 1.23
CA ALA A 182 -5.45 11.20 1.15
C ALA A 182 -5.68 10.77 -0.31
N LEU A 183 -6.43 11.56 -1.11
CA LEU A 183 -6.60 11.31 -2.53
C LEU A 183 -5.25 11.24 -3.26
N LEU A 184 -4.35 12.20 -3.01
CA LEU A 184 -3.03 12.23 -3.63
C LEU A 184 -2.20 10.99 -3.28
N VAL A 185 -2.14 10.63 -1.99
CA VAL A 185 -1.32 9.50 -1.53
C VAL A 185 -1.88 8.17 -2.04
N LEU A 186 -3.21 7.98 -1.98
CA LEU A 186 -3.86 6.76 -2.48
C LEU A 186 -3.67 6.62 -3.99
N THR A 187 -3.89 7.70 -4.76
CA THR A 187 -3.68 7.67 -6.21
C THR A 187 -2.22 7.36 -6.55
N ALA A 188 -1.27 8.02 -5.90
CA ALA A 188 0.15 7.74 -6.11
C ALA A 188 0.51 6.28 -5.78
N TYR A 189 0.02 5.75 -4.67
CA TYR A 189 0.24 4.36 -4.29
C TYR A 189 -0.35 3.39 -5.32
N LEU A 190 -1.63 3.56 -5.66
CA LEU A 190 -2.35 2.62 -6.52
C LEU A 190 -1.88 2.66 -7.97
N THR A 191 -1.52 3.84 -8.51
CA THR A 191 -1.02 3.97 -9.90
C THR A 191 0.20 3.07 -10.12
N PHE A 192 1.22 3.17 -9.29
CA PHE A 192 2.43 2.37 -9.45
C PHE A 192 2.23 0.90 -9.04
N ARG A 193 1.42 0.64 -7.99
CA ARG A 193 1.10 -0.73 -7.56
C ARG A 193 0.42 -1.52 -8.67
N ASN A 194 -0.57 -0.91 -9.31
CA ASN A 194 -1.34 -1.57 -10.37
C ASN A 194 -0.47 -1.80 -11.61
N GLU A 195 0.44 -0.88 -11.90
CA GLU A 195 1.38 -1.04 -13.01
C GLU A 195 2.37 -2.18 -12.79
N ILE A 196 2.88 -2.33 -11.57
CA ILE A 196 3.70 -3.50 -11.20
C ILE A 196 2.88 -4.79 -11.35
N ALA A 197 1.64 -4.82 -10.83
CA ALA A 197 0.77 -5.99 -10.96
C ALA A 197 0.48 -6.32 -12.43
N TYR A 198 0.22 -5.30 -13.24
CA TYR A 198 -0.01 -5.44 -14.68
C TYR A 198 1.21 -6.02 -15.41
N TYR A 199 2.42 -5.53 -15.12
CA TYR A 199 3.65 -6.04 -15.70
C TYR A 199 3.82 -7.55 -15.47
N PHE A 200 3.58 -8.02 -14.25
CA PHE A 200 3.67 -9.44 -13.94
C PHE A 200 2.52 -10.28 -14.55
N ASN A 201 1.30 -9.72 -14.63
CA ASN A 201 0.18 -10.39 -15.28
C ASN A 201 0.46 -10.54 -16.80
N TYR A 202 0.99 -9.50 -17.45
CA TYR A 202 1.42 -9.56 -18.84
C TYR A 202 2.50 -10.62 -19.04
N TRP A 203 3.45 -10.71 -18.12
CA TRP A 203 4.50 -11.74 -18.18
C TRP A 203 3.93 -13.15 -17.98
N LEU A 204 2.95 -13.32 -17.07
CA LEU A 204 2.24 -14.59 -16.89
C LEU A 204 1.53 -15.03 -18.17
N GLU A 205 0.76 -14.15 -18.81
CA GLU A 205 0.03 -14.44 -20.06
C GLU A 205 0.99 -14.82 -21.20
N ASN A 206 2.12 -14.11 -21.31
CA ASN A 206 3.15 -14.42 -22.31
C ASN A 206 3.95 -15.70 -22.01
N SER A 207 3.84 -16.25 -20.81
CA SER A 207 4.45 -17.53 -20.46
C SER A 207 3.67 -18.74 -20.98
N SER A 208 2.48 -18.52 -21.58
CA SER A 208 1.59 -19.61 -22.01
C SER A 208 2.20 -20.50 -23.10
N LEU A 209 2.30 -21.78 -22.80
CA LEU A 209 2.65 -22.83 -23.77
C LEU A 209 1.35 -23.46 -24.27
N LYS A 210 1.14 -23.49 -25.59
CA LYS A 210 -0.06 -24.09 -26.20
C LYS A 210 0.11 -25.58 -26.36
N GLY A 211 -0.98 -26.36 -26.25
CA GLY A 211 -0.99 -27.82 -26.22
C GLY A 211 -0.28 -28.54 -27.38
N LYS A 212 -0.05 -27.90 -28.54
CA LYS A 212 0.74 -28.46 -29.66
C LYS A 212 2.23 -28.63 -29.34
N GLU A 213 2.76 -27.95 -28.35
CA GLU A 213 4.16 -28.07 -27.89
C GLU A 213 4.30 -29.10 -26.74
N ILE A 214 3.19 -29.51 -26.13
CA ILE A 214 3.21 -30.34 -24.92
C ILE A 214 2.61 -31.73 -25.09
N SER A 215 1.54 -31.90 -25.86
CA SER A 215 0.93 -33.21 -26.20
C SER A 215 -0.05 -33.07 -27.36
N GLU A 216 -0.32 -34.23 -28.04
CA GLU A 216 -1.30 -34.31 -29.12
C GLU A 216 -2.76 -34.17 -28.71
N ILE A 217 -3.06 -33.86 -27.41
CA ILE A 217 -4.39 -33.74 -26.84
C ILE A 217 -4.69 -32.28 -26.52
N ASP A 218 -5.66 -31.78 -27.23
CA ASP A 218 -6.35 -30.48 -27.26
C ASP A 218 -6.23 -29.49 -26.10
N ASP A 219 -6.04 -28.23 -26.49
CA ASP A 219 -6.55 -26.96 -25.88
C ASP A 219 -6.20 -26.60 -24.42
N TYR A 220 -5.22 -27.22 -23.79
CA TYR A 220 -4.68 -26.77 -22.50
C TYR A 220 -3.54 -25.77 -22.68
N SER A 221 -3.73 -24.53 -22.22
CA SER A 221 -2.64 -23.59 -22.05
C SER A 221 -1.99 -23.77 -20.67
N LEU A 222 -0.70 -24.06 -20.65
CA LEU A 222 0.10 -24.18 -19.44
C LEU A 222 0.77 -22.82 -19.18
N TYR A 223 0.61 -22.29 -17.95
CA TYR A 223 1.18 -21.01 -17.53
C TYR A 223 2.26 -21.21 -16.47
N ASN A 224 3.24 -20.31 -16.43
CA ASN A 224 4.23 -20.28 -15.34
C ASN A 224 3.67 -19.55 -14.13
N TYR A 225 3.02 -20.27 -13.22
CA TYR A 225 2.41 -19.71 -12.02
C TYR A 225 3.42 -19.16 -11.00
N ASP A 226 4.71 -19.51 -11.07
CA ASP A 226 5.75 -18.93 -10.22
C ASP A 226 5.85 -17.40 -10.41
N ILE A 227 5.45 -16.89 -11.57
CA ILE A 227 5.37 -15.45 -11.86
C ILE A 227 4.39 -14.73 -10.90
N ASN A 228 3.32 -15.39 -10.47
CA ASN A 228 2.41 -14.81 -9.48
C ASN A 228 3.08 -14.68 -8.10
N VAL A 229 3.92 -15.63 -7.74
CA VAL A 229 4.69 -15.60 -6.50
C VAL A 229 5.67 -14.41 -6.51
N PHE A 230 6.39 -14.22 -7.62
CA PHE A 230 7.22 -13.03 -7.83
C PHE A 230 6.41 -11.75 -7.71
N LYS A 231 5.25 -11.66 -8.41
CA LYS A 231 4.35 -10.50 -8.34
C LYS A 231 4.03 -10.13 -6.90
N ASN A 232 3.61 -11.11 -6.07
CA ASN A 232 3.23 -10.88 -4.69
C ASN A 232 4.39 -10.32 -3.87
N ILE A 233 5.60 -10.86 -4.01
CA ILE A 233 6.81 -10.36 -3.34
C ILE A 233 7.13 -8.92 -3.76
N TYR A 234 7.07 -8.61 -5.07
CA TYR A 234 7.33 -7.25 -5.57
C TYR A 234 6.29 -6.25 -5.09
N LEU A 235 5.00 -6.64 -5.00
CA LEU A 235 3.94 -5.77 -4.48
C LEU A 235 4.09 -5.50 -2.97
N ILE A 236 4.53 -6.49 -2.19
CA ILE A 236 4.84 -6.31 -0.76
C ILE A 236 6.07 -5.39 -0.62
N ALA A 237 7.13 -5.64 -1.36
CA ALA A 237 8.36 -4.83 -1.34
C ALA A 237 8.08 -3.37 -1.75
N TYR A 238 7.30 -3.15 -2.82
CA TYR A 238 6.85 -1.83 -3.24
C TYR A 238 6.08 -1.11 -2.12
N SER A 239 5.13 -1.80 -1.49
CA SER A 239 4.32 -1.22 -0.41
C SER A 239 5.19 -0.79 0.78
N LEU A 240 6.17 -1.60 1.17
CA LEU A 240 7.15 -1.26 2.22
C LEU A 240 7.98 -0.03 1.86
N VAL A 241 8.47 0.03 0.61
CA VAL A 241 9.26 1.16 0.12
C VAL A 241 8.40 2.43 0.04
N PHE A 242 7.17 2.33 -0.45
CA PHE A 242 6.27 3.47 -0.57
C PHE A 242 5.90 4.06 0.80
N PHE A 243 5.40 3.26 1.74
CA PHE A 243 5.01 3.76 3.06
C PHE A 243 6.20 4.12 3.95
N GLY A 244 7.33 3.43 3.79
CA GLY A 244 8.60 3.84 4.39
C GLY A 244 9.07 5.19 3.85
N GLY A 245 9.04 5.39 2.53
CA GLY A 245 9.34 6.67 1.88
C GLY A 245 8.42 7.80 2.33
N LEU A 246 7.11 7.51 2.45
CA LEU A 246 6.11 8.47 2.97
C LEU A 246 6.42 8.86 4.42
N ALA A 247 6.81 7.90 5.27
CA ALA A 247 7.22 8.15 6.65
C ALA A 247 8.46 9.06 6.71
N LEU A 248 9.47 8.83 5.86
CA LEU A 248 10.65 9.69 5.74
C LEU A 248 10.34 11.08 5.22
N LEU A 249 9.50 11.19 4.18
CA LEU A 249 9.05 12.49 3.67
C LEU A 249 8.31 13.28 4.74
N ASN A 250 7.50 12.60 5.55
CA ASN A 250 6.83 13.24 6.67
C ASN A 250 7.83 13.73 7.72
N PHE A 251 8.81 12.91 8.08
CA PHE A 251 9.86 13.28 9.05
C PHE A 251 10.68 14.50 8.60
N HIS A 252 11.10 14.54 7.32
CA HIS A 252 11.98 15.59 6.83
C HIS A 252 11.24 16.85 6.37
N LYS A 253 10.06 16.72 5.75
CA LYS A 253 9.42 17.79 4.99
C LYS A 253 8.05 18.21 5.52
N PHE A 254 7.13 17.27 5.71
CA PHE A 254 5.74 17.61 5.98
C PHE A 254 5.46 17.87 7.46
N LYS A 255 6.11 17.15 8.34
CA LYS A 255 5.96 17.22 9.81
C LYS A 255 4.51 17.17 10.28
N ASN A 256 3.64 16.47 9.53
CA ASN A 256 2.23 16.35 9.79
C ASN A 256 1.96 15.11 10.66
N LYS A 257 1.31 15.30 11.81
CA LYS A 257 1.04 14.23 12.78
C LYS A 257 0.10 13.16 12.20
N VAL A 258 -0.96 13.55 11.48
CA VAL A 258 -1.93 12.62 10.90
C VAL A 258 -1.26 11.76 9.83
N LEU A 259 -0.57 12.39 8.87
CA LEU A 259 0.16 11.68 7.81
C LEU A 259 1.20 10.73 8.39
N GLY A 260 1.92 11.17 9.42
CA GLY A 260 2.95 10.35 10.05
C GLY A 260 2.37 9.14 10.81
N ILE A 261 1.26 9.30 11.52
CA ILE A 261 0.56 8.18 12.17
C ILE A 261 0.03 7.21 11.12
N SER A 262 -0.61 7.71 10.05
CA SER A 262 -1.11 6.86 8.96
C SER A 262 0.01 6.06 8.30
N ALA A 263 1.16 6.69 8.01
CA ALA A 263 2.32 6.01 7.44
C ALA A 263 2.89 4.93 8.38
N ILE A 264 2.90 5.17 9.70
CA ILE A 264 3.32 4.17 10.69
C ILE A 264 2.36 2.98 10.71
N VAL A 265 1.04 3.24 10.82
CA VAL A 265 0.03 2.16 10.90
C VAL A 265 0.04 1.30 9.64
N ILE A 266 -0.03 1.91 8.45
CA ILE A 266 -0.02 1.16 7.19
C ILE A 266 1.33 0.48 6.99
N GLY A 267 2.44 1.15 7.32
CA GLY A 267 3.77 0.56 7.27
C GLY A 267 3.94 -0.65 8.19
N LEU A 268 3.35 -0.66 9.39
CA LEU A 268 3.35 -1.82 10.28
C LEU A 268 2.47 -2.96 9.74
N LEU A 269 1.32 -2.65 9.12
CA LEU A 269 0.48 -3.66 8.46
C LEU A 269 1.19 -4.31 7.27
N THR A 270 1.90 -3.52 6.46
CA THR A 270 2.71 -4.05 5.36
C THR A 270 3.93 -4.85 5.85
N LEU A 271 4.54 -4.45 6.98
CA LEU A 271 5.57 -5.26 7.63
C LEU A 271 5.02 -6.60 8.13
N LEU A 272 3.83 -6.62 8.70
CA LEU A 272 3.16 -7.86 9.11
C LEU A 272 2.90 -8.75 7.89
N SER A 273 2.40 -8.19 6.78
CA SER A 273 2.21 -8.92 5.52
C SER A 273 3.52 -9.53 5.00
N ALA A 274 4.64 -8.79 5.08
CA ALA A 274 5.95 -9.32 4.68
C ALA A 274 6.43 -10.46 5.58
N GLN A 275 6.12 -10.40 6.90
CA GLN A 275 6.51 -11.43 7.88
C GLN A 275 5.60 -12.67 7.85
N THR A 276 4.47 -12.64 7.17
CA THR A 276 3.52 -13.75 7.00
C THR A 276 3.53 -14.22 5.54
N PHE A 277 2.73 -13.59 4.70
CA PHE A 277 2.61 -13.92 3.27
C PHE A 277 3.94 -13.83 2.52
N GLY A 278 4.76 -12.79 2.79
CA GLY A 278 6.06 -12.66 2.12
C GLY A 278 7.01 -13.83 2.40
N LEU A 279 7.00 -14.38 3.64
CA LEU A 279 7.80 -15.56 3.98
C LEU A 279 7.26 -16.83 3.33
N GLU A 280 5.95 -16.99 3.19
CA GLU A 280 5.30 -18.09 2.50
C GLU A 280 5.71 -18.10 1.02
N GLU A 281 5.56 -16.97 0.32
CA GLU A 281 5.96 -16.79 -1.07
C GLU A 281 7.46 -17.09 -1.29
N LEU A 282 8.34 -16.65 -0.38
CA LEU A 282 9.77 -16.99 -0.44
C LEU A 282 10.01 -18.50 -0.25
N GLY A 283 9.17 -19.16 0.55
CA GLY A 283 9.18 -20.62 0.71
C GLY A 283 8.79 -21.35 -0.56
N GLU A 284 7.76 -20.89 -1.26
CA GLU A 284 7.32 -21.44 -2.54
C GLU A 284 8.39 -21.32 -3.62
N LEU A 285 9.01 -20.12 -3.78
CA LEU A 285 10.10 -19.95 -4.75
C LEU A 285 11.32 -20.82 -4.43
N ARG A 286 11.66 -20.99 -3.14
CA ARG A 286 12.73 -21.89 -2.75
C ARG A 286 12.40 -23.34 -3.13
N TYR A 287 11.17 -23.77 -2.87
CA TYR A 287 10.69 -25.12 -3.22
C TYR A 287 10.73 -25.32 -4.74
N ALA A 288 10.24 -24.35 -5.52
CA ALA A 288 10.32 -24.36 -6.97
C ALA A 288 11.78 -24.44 -7.47
N TYR A 289 12.68 -23.65 -6.86
CA TYR A 289 14.10 -23.70 -7.23
C TYR A 289 14.76 -25.06 -7.02
N ILE A 290 14.43 -25.75 -5.91
CA ILE A 290 15.02 -27.05 -5.58
C ILE A 290 14.42 -28.17 -6.43
N ASN A 291 13.13 -28.10 -6.75
CA ASN A 291 12.41 -29.17 -7.43
C ASN A 291 12.22 -28.96 -8.94
N GLY A 292 12.81 -27.91 -9.53
CA GLY A 292 12.76 -27.67 -10.97
C GLY A 292 11.54 -26.84 -11.44
N GLY A 293 10.95 -26.06 -10.55
CA GLY A 293 9.82 -25.16 -10.86
C GLY A 293 8.44 -25.76 -10.62
N SER A 294 7.40 -24.98 -10.87
CA SER A 294 6.00 -25.43 -10.80
C SER A 294 5.64 -26.44 -11.89
N ASN A 295 6.43 -26.48 -12.98
CA ASN A 295 6.32 -27.41 -14.09
C ASN A 295 7.67 -27.62 -14.78
N GLU A 296 7.94 -28.84 -15.27
CA GLU A 296 9.17 -29.23 -15.98
C GLU A 296 9.44 -28.41 -17.27
N TYR A 297 8.45 -27.69 -17.76
CA TYR A 297 8.52 -26.89 -18.99
C TYR A 297 9.06 -25.47 -18.82
N PHE A 298 9.26 -25.01 -17.59
CA PHE A 298 9.73 -23.65 -17.33
C PHE A 298 11.09 -23.64 -16.65
N ASP A 299 12.00 -22.85 -17.21
CA ASP A 299 13.35 -22.71 -16.68
C ASP A 299 13.38 -22.00 -15.32
N VAL A 300 14.02 -22.63 -14.36
CA VAL A 300 14.25 -22.07 -13.03
C VAL A 300 15.67 -21.54 -12.93
N ASN A 301 15.82 -20.30 -12.50
CA ASN A 301 17.10 -19.63 -12.40
C ASN A 301 17.36 -19.10 -10.97
N PHE A 302 18.59 -18.61 -10.74
CA PHE A 302 18.99 -18.12 -9.40
C PHE A 302 18.19 -16.90 -8.90
N ASN A 303 17.41 -16.22 -9.75
CA ASN A 303 16.53 -15.12 -9.35
C ASN A 303 15.44 -15.58 -8.35
N TYR A 304 15.03 -16.86 -8.41
CA TYR A 304 14.12 -17.47 -7.44
C TYR A 304 14.65 -17.37 -5.99
N ILE A 305 15.97 -17.35 -5.86
CA ILE A 305 16.64 -17.20 -4.57
C ILE A 305 16.97 -15.73 -4.27
N LEU A 306 17.37 -14.93 -5.28
CA LEU A 306 17.82 -13.55 -5.07
C LEU A 306 16.69 -12.59 -4.67
N VAL A 307 15.46 -12.84 -5.08
CA VAL A 307 14.31 -11.97 -4.80
C VAL A 307 14.06 -11.75 -3.30
N ARG A 308 14.51 -12.68 -2.43
CA ARG A 308 14.45 -12.54 -0.97
C ARG A 308 15.18 -11.30 -0.47
N TYR A 309 16.32 -10.95 -1.10
CA TYR A 309 17.11 -9.78 -0.68
C TYR A 309 16.41 -8.47 -1.04
N LEU A 310 15.58 -8.45 -2.11
CA LEU A 310 14.70 -7.34 -2.39
C LEU A 310 13.67 -7.15 -1.26
N LEU A 311 13.00 -8.24 -0.85
CA LEU A 311 12.03 -8.19 0.24
C LEU A 311 12.67 -7.75 1.56
N TRP A 312 13.77 -8.36 1.97
CA TRP A 312 14.47 -8.04 3.23
C TRP A 312 15.08 -6.65 3.23
N GLY A 313 15.60 -6.18 2.09
CA GLY A 313 16.05 -4.80 1.93
C GLY A 313 14.91 -3.79 2.11
N SER A 314 13.74 -4.11 1.57
CA SER A 314 12.52 -3.29 1.74
C SER A 314 12.02 -3.29 3.19
N VAL A 315 12.06 -4.44 3.88
CA VAL A 315 11.75 -4.55 5.32
C VAL A 315 12.70 -3.69 6.15
N ALA A 316 14.00 -3.80 5.92
CA ALA A 316 15.01 -3.01 6.65
C ALA A 316 14.82 -1.51 6.43
N PHE A 317 14.55 -1.09 5.18
CA PHE A 317 14.25 0.30 4.83
C PHE A 317 12.99 0.81 5.55
N ALA A 318 11.90 0.04 5.51
CA ALA A 318 10.63 0.42 6.15
C ALA A 318 10.78 0.54 7.67
N LEU A 319 11.45 -0.41 8.33
CA LEU A 319 11.72 -0.37 9.76
C LEU A 319 12.52 0.87 10.15
N TRP A 320 13.58 1.18 9.41
CA TRP A 320 14.41 2.37 9.65
C TRP A 320 13.60 3.67 9.47
N ALA A 321 12.79 3.75 8.41
CA ALA A 321 11.98 4.91 8.10
C ALA A 321 10.86 5.14 9.16
N ILE A 322 10.16 4.07 9.54
CA ILE A 322 9.13 4.10 10.59
C ILE A 322 9.75 4.51 11.93
N PHE A 323 10.90 3.94 12.29
CA PHE A 323 11.59 4.27 13.54
C PHE A 323 11.98 5.75 13.63
N LYS A 324 12.48 6.33 12.52
CA LYS A 324 12.78 7.78 12.46
C LYS A 324 11.52 8.64 12.60
N ASN A 325 10.47 8.31 11.86
CA ASN A 325 9.22 9.06 11.89
C ASN A 325 8.53 8.98 13.27
N THR A 326 8.59 7.82 13.91
CA THR A 326 8.00 7.59 15.24
C THR A 326 8.66 8.45 16.31
N LYS A 327 9.98 8.59 16.31
CA LYS A 327 10.69 9.48 17.26
C LYS A 327 10.24 10.93 17.21
N PHE A 328 9.73 11.37 16.07
CA PHE A 328 9.22 12.72 15.88
C PHE A 328 7.76 12.88 16.34
N ILE A 329 6.92 11.83 16.20
CA ILE A 329 5.47 11.96 16.36
C ILE A 329 4.97 11.41 17.69
N ILE A 330 5.58 10.35 18.20
CA ILE A 330 5.11 9.56 19.33
C ILE A 330 6.12 9.64 20.47
N GLU A 331 5.78 10.33 21.54
CA GLU A 331 6.62 10.44 22.75
C GLU A 331 6.49 9.21 23.66
N ASN A 332 5.56 8.28 23.37
CA ASN A 332 5.26 7.15 24.24
C ASN A 332 6.39 6.11 24.22
N THR A 333 7.08 5.97 25.34
CA THR A 333 8.19 5.02 25.54
C THR A 333 7.77 3.56 25.27
N LYS A 334 6.53 3.15 25.62
CA LYS A 334 6.03 1.79 25.37
C LYS A 334 5.96 1.49 23.88
N PHE A 335 5.59 2.46 23.05
CA PHE A 335 5.52 2.29 21.60
C PHE A 335 6.94 2.14 20.99
N HIS A 336 7.92 2.86 21.50
CA HIS A 336 9.32 2.68 21.06
C HIS A 336 9.85 1.30 21.43
N ILE A 337 9.50 0.78 22.62
CA ILE A 337 9.82 -0.60 23.03
C ILE A 337 9.18 -1.60 22.06
N PHE A 338 7.91 -1.42 21.74
CA PHE A 338 7.22 -2.27 20.76
C PHE A 338 7.93 -2.29 19.40
N LEU A 339 8.30 -1.13 18.85
CA LEU A 339 9.03 -1.08 17.59
C LEU A 339 10.39 -1.75 17.65
N GLU A 340 11.13 -1.59 18.76
CA GLU A 340 12.41 -2.27 18.93
C GLU A 340 12.22 -3.80 18.98
N MET A 341 11.12 -4.29 19.56
CA MET A 341 10.77 -5.71 19.51
C MET A 341 10.45 -6.17 18.08
N VAL A 342 9.68 -5.38 17.32
CA VAL A 342 9.39 -5.67 15.89
C VAL A 342 10.68 -5.78 15.08
N ILE A 343 11.67 -4.91 15.32
CA ILE A 343 12.99 -4.97 14.66
C ILE A 343 13.68 -6.30 15.00
N HIS A 344 13.71 -6.70 16.27
CA HIS A 344 14.38 -7.95 16.67
C HIS A 344 13.68 -9.19 16.13
N ILE A 345 12.33 -9.19 16.08
CA ILE A 345 11.54 -10.26 15.44
C ILE A 345 11.85 -10.35 13.94
N SER A 346 11.92 -9.20 13.25
CA SER A 346 12.24 -9.17 11.82
C SER A 346 13.65 -9.68 11.52
N ILE A 347 14.64 -9.34 12.37
CA ILE A 347 16.01 -9.86 12.24
C ILE A 347 16.03 -11.37 12.47
N LEU A 348 15.33 -11.87 13.48
CA LEU A 348 15.27 -13.30 13.77
C LEU A 348 14.61 -14.08 12.61
N ASN A 349 13.54 -13.53 12.04
CA ASN A 349 12.88 -14.13 10.88
C ASN A 349 13.79 -14.13 9.65
N PHE A 350 14.50 -13.04 9.41
CA PHE A 350 15.53 -12.98 8.33
C PHE A 350 16.57 -14.08 8.50
N LEU A 351 17.22 -14.16 9.66
CA LEU A 351 18.23 -15.15 9.93
C LEU A 351 17.69 -16.58 9.84
N SER A 352 16.47 -16.81 10.32
CA SER A 352 15.80 -18.10 10.21
C SER A 352 15.51 -18.50 8.77
N ASN A 353 15.00 -17.56 7.97
CA ASN A 353 14.71 -17.81 6.54
C ASN A 353 16.01 -18.08 5.76
N GLU A 354 17.09 -17.33 6.02
CA GLU A 354 18.40 -17.56 5.38
C GLU A 354 18.95 -18.96 5.74
N LEU A 355 18.95 -19.29 7.02
CA LEU A 355 19.44 -20.61 7.47
C LEU A 355 18.65 -21.74 6.79
N VAL A 356 17.33 -21.70 6.83
CA VAL A 356 16.49 -22.74 6.22
C VAL A 356 16.77 -22.84 4.72
N THR A 357 16.85 -21.69 4.03
CA THR A 357 17.06 -21.68 2.58
C THR A 357 18.38 -22.31 2.18
N TRP A 358 19.48 -21.91 2.81
CA TRP A 358 20.78 -22.43 2.45
C TRP A 358 20.99 -23.88 2.85
N MET A 359 20.36 -24.32 3.95
CA MET A 359 20.36 -25.72 4.33
C MET A 359 19.55 -26.59 3.36
N ASP A 360 18.38 -26.12 2.92
CA ASP A 360 17.55 -26.84 1.93
C ASP A 360 18.27 -26.95 0.57
N ILE A 361 18.91 -25.87 0.09
CA ILE A 361 19.71 -25.88 -1.15
C ILE A 361 20.90 -26.84 -1.05
N ALA A 362 21.51 -26.93 0.15
CA ALA A 362 22.62 -27.85 0.41
C ALA A 362 22.18 -29.31 0.60
N GLY A 363 20.88 -29.62 0.54
CA GLY A 363 20.32 -30.96 0.70
C GLY A 363 20.15 -31.45 2.15
N TYR A 364 20.25 -30.55 3.15
CA TYR A 364 20.11 -30.88 4.56
C TYR A 364 18.67 -30.67 5.08
N GLN A 365 17.68 -31.21 4.38
CA GLN A 365 16.25 -30.97 4.63
C GLN A 365 15.77 -31.45 6.01
N ASP A 366 16.40 -32.46 6.63
CA ASP A 366 16.00 -32.93 7.95
C ASP A 366 16.70 -32.22 9.11
N ILE A 367 17.83 -31.56 8.85
CA ILE A 367 18.72 -31.01 9.89
C ILE A 367 18.41 -29.54 10.17
N PHE A 368 17.71 -28.81 9.25
CA PHE A 368 17.44 -27.38 9.44
C PHE A 368 16.64 -27.08 10.73
N LYS A 369 15.79 -28.00 11.18
CA LYS A 369 15.01 -27.86 12.43
C LYS A 369 15.91 -27.63 13.63
N LEU A 370 17.03 -28.42 13.72
CA LEU A 370 18.05 -28.26 14.74
C LEU A 370 18.86 -26.97 14.57
N GLY A 371 19.21 -26.64 13.34
CA GLY A 371 19.88 -25.40 13.01
C GLY A 371 19.09 -24.19 13.51
N LEU A 372 17.76 -24.18 13.33
CA LEU A 372 16.89 -23.14 13.87
C LEU A 372 16.94 -23.04 15.39
N SER A 373 16.91 -24.20 16.11
CA SER A 373 16.97 -24.20 17.56
C SER A 373 18.30 -23.66 18.08
N ILE A 374 19.41 -23.97 17.41
CA ILE A 374 20.73 -23.41 17.72
C ILE A 374 20.74 -21.89 17.43
N LEU A 375 20.28 -21.47 16.25
CA LEU A 375 20.21 -20.05 15.86
C LEU A 375 19.41 -19.22 16.86
N TRP A 376 18.22 -19.67 17.24
CA TRP A 376 17.37 -18.95 18.20
C TRP A 376 17.99 -18.88 19.59
N SER A 377 18.71 -19.92 20.01
CA SER A 377 19.44 -19.93 21.28
C SER A 377 20.61 -18.94 21.27
N VAL A 378 21.40 -18.91 20.17
CA VAL A 378 22.48 -17.94 19.98
C VAL A 378 21.93 -16.51 19.93
N TYR A 379 20.81 -16.30 19.25
CA TYR A 379 20.15 -14.99 19.17
C TYR A 379 19.61 -14.55 20.55
N SER A 380 19.10 -15.49 21.36
CA SER A 380 18.67 -15.17 22.73
C SER A 380 19.85 -14.72 23.60
N LEU A 381 21.00 -15.38 23.48
CA LEU A 381 22.23 -14.98 24.15
C LEU A 381 22.67 -13.55 23.73
N LEU A 382 22.57 -13.24 22.43
CA LEU A 382 22.83 -11.89 21.90
C LEU A 382 21.87 -10.86 22.53
N LEU A 383 20.56 -11.18 22.62
CA LEU A 383 19.56 -10.30 23.24
C LEU A 383 19.82 -10.06 24.73
N VAL A 384 20.23 -11.10 25.51
CA VAL A 384 20.64 -10.92 26.91
C VAL A 384 21.83 -9.96 27.00
N SER A 385 22.84 -10.19 26.18
CA SER A 385 24.06 -9.37 26.16
C SER A 385 23.78 -7.90 25.80
N LEU A 386 22.94 -7.67 24.77
CA LEU A 386 22.47 -6.33 24.40
C LEU A 386 21.61 -5.70 25.52
N GLY A 387 20.73 -6.48 26.15
CA GLY A 387 19.89 -6.03 27.25
C GLY A 387 20.68 -5.63 28.51
N ILE A 388 21.80 -6.29 28.77
CA ILE A 388 22.74 -5.93 29.82
C ILE A 388 23.52 -4.66 29.42
N TYR A 389 24.11 -4.65 28.22
CA TYR A 389 24.90 -3.52 27.72
C TYR A 389 24.10 -2.22 27.65
N LYS A 390 22.91 -2.27 27.08
CA LYS A 390 22.01 -1.11 26.93
C LYS A 390 21.17 -0.82 28.18
N LYS A 391 21.27 -1.62 29.25
CA LYS A 391 20.47 -1.54 30.49
C LYS A 391 18.96 -1.62 30.24
N LYS A 392 18.52 -2.41 29.25
CA LYS A 392 17.12 -2.54 28.83
C LYS A 392 16.49 -3.83 29.36
N LYS A 393 15.65 -3.71 30.40
CA LYS A 393 14.98 -4.86 31.06
C LYS A 393 14.16 -5.70 30.07
N TYR A 394 13.42 -5.08 29.16
CA TYR A 394 12.56 -5.79 28.20
C TYR A 394 13.34 -6.69 27.24
N LEU A 395 14.56 -6.30 26.79
CA LEU A 395 15.41 -7.16 25.95
C LEU A 395 15.83 -8.44 26.68
N ARG A 396 16.16 -8.32 27.97
CA ARG A 396 16.52 -9.48 28.80
C ARG A 396 15.36 -10.45 28.99
N ILE A 397 14.15 -9.90 29.24
CA ILE A 397 12.92 -10.70 29.36
C ILE A 397 12.61 -11.39 28.03
N SER A 398 12.65 -10.69 26.91
CA SER A 398 12.41 -11.26 25.58
C SER A 398 13.40 -12.35 25.22
N ALA A 399 14.66 -12.19 25.62
CA ALA A 399 15.66 -13.22 25.45
C ALA A 399 15.34 -14.52 26.22
N LEU A 400 14.91 -14.39 27.48
CA LEU A 400 14.51 -15.54 28.30
C LEU A 400 13.27 -16.23 27.73
N VAL A 401 12.29 -15.46 27.25
CA VAL A 401 11.08 -16.00 26.59
C VAL A 401 11.48 -16.75 25.32
N LEU A 402 12.30 -16.15 24.44
CA LEU A 402 12.76 -16.78 23.21
C LEU A 402 13.52 -18.09 23.51
N PHE A 403 14.40 -18.06 24.51
CA PHE A 403 15.13 -19.27 24.91
C PHE A 403 14.19 -20.36 25.44
N GLY A 404 13.19 -19.98 26.26
CA GLY A 404 12.15 -20.91 26.75
C GLY A 404 11.35 -21.55 25.61
N VAL A 405 10.94 -20.75 24.63
CA VAL A 405 10.25 -21.23 23.41
C VAL A 405 11.16 -22.18 22.62
N THR A 406 12.43 -21.86 22.49
CA THR A 406 13.41 -22.72 21.80
C THR A 406 13.59 -24.06 22.50
N LEU A 407 13.67 -24.07 23.84
CA LEU A 407 13.72 -25.32 24.61
C LEU A 407 12.45 -26.15 24.46
N ALA A 408 11.26 -25.51 24.56
CA ALA A 408 9.98 -26.19 24.36
C ALA A 408 9.90 -26.80 22.95
N LYS A 409 10.26 -26.03 21.89
CA LYS A 409 10.33 -26.54 20.52
C LYS A 409 11.25 -27.75 20.40
N LEU A 410 12.44 -27.68 20.98
CA LEU A 410 13.40 -28.75 20.92
C LEU A 410 12.85 -30.03 21.57
N PHE A 411 12.34 -29.93 22.83
CA PHE A 411 11.85 -31.10 23.56
C PHE A 411 10.58 -31.70 22.99
N LEU A 412 9.65 -30.89 22.50
CA LEU A 412 8.34 -31.36 22.03
C LEU A 412 8.37 -31.79 20.56
N TYR A 413 9.24 -31.18 19.74
CA TYR A 413 9.19 -31.34 18.29
C TYR A 413 10.47 -31.92 17.68
N ASP A 414 11.65 -31.38 18.02
CA ASP A 414 12.89 -31.70 17.30
C ASP A 414 13.50 -33.03 17.79
N ILE A 415 13.36 -33.37 19.07
CA ILE A 415 13.98 -34.58 19.66
C ILE A 415 13.36 -35.89 19.13
N SER A 416 12.07 -35.89 18.77
CA SER A 416 11.37 -37.13 18.37
C SER A 416 11.99 -37.79 17.13
N ASN A 417 12.54 -37.02 16.20
CA ASN A 417 12.95 -37.48 14.87
C ASN A 417 14.47 -37.56 14.65
N LEU A 418 15.29 -37.41 15.72
CA LEU A 418 16.73 -37.34 15.59
C LEU A 418 17.45 -38.66 15.90
N SER A 419 18.65 -38.83 15.27
CA SER A 419 19.58 -39.88 15.71
C SER A 419 20.12 -39.56 17.11
N THR A 420 20.52 -40.60 17.84
CA THR A 420 21.06 -40.47 19.22
C THR A 420 22.26 -39.50 19.28
N ILE A 421 23.14 -39.54 18.29
CA ILE A 421 24.32 -38.68 18.22
C ILE A 421 23.90 -37.18 18.06
N SER A 422 22.97 -36.90 17.16
CA SER A 422 22.46 -35.54 16.93
C SER A 422 21.77 -34.99 18.19
N LYS A 423 20.97 -35.82 18.90
CA LYS A 423 20.35 -35.49 20.19
C LYS A 423 21.40 -35.05 21.21
N THR A 424 22.47 -35.82 21.35
CA THR A 424 23.54 -35.56 22.31
C THR A 424 24.25 -34.25 22.02
N VAL A 425 24.63 -34.03 20.77
CA VAL A 425 25.35 -32.76 20.36
C VAL A 425 24.51 -31.54 20.65
N VAL A 426 23.24 -31.54 20.28
CA VAL A 426 22.32 -30.41 20.50
C VAL A 426 22.09 -30.16 22.00
N LEU A 427 21.89 -31.20 22.80
CA LEU A 427 21.72 -31.04 24.23
C LEU A 427 22.98 -30.49 24.92
N ILE A 428 24.17 -30.86 24.47
CA ILE A 428 25.43 -30.30 24.98
C ILE A 428 25.53 -28.80 24.62
N VAL A 429 25.29 -28.42 23.35
CA VAL A 429 25.36 -27.03 22.90
C VAL A 429 24.36 -26.17 23.67
N LEU A 430 23.12 -26.62 23.81
CA LEU A 430 22.07 -25.89 24.55
C LEU A 430 22.38 -25.82 26.05
N GLY A 431 22.91 -26.88 26.65
CA GLY A 431 23.35 -26.89 28.04
C GLY A 431 24.45 -25.86 28.29
N LEU A 432 25.44 -25.75 27.39
CA LEU A 432 26.48 -24.72 27.44
C LEU A 432 25.90 -23.32 27.30
N LEU A 433 25.01 -23.09 26.35
CA LEU A 433 24.34 -21.79 26.17
C LEU A 433 23.52 -21.40 27.41
N LEU A 434 22.80 -22.34 28.01
CA LEU A 434 22.05 -22.13 29.25
C LEU A 434 22.97 -21.76 30.42
N LEU A 435 24.11 -22.40 30.56
CA LEU A 435 25.11 -22.07 31.57
C LEU A 435 25.69 -20.65 31.36
N ILE A 436 25.98 -20.28 30.10
CA ILE A 436 26.48 -18.94 29.77
C ILE A 436 25.40 -17.87 30.08
N ILE A 437 24.15 -18.11 29.68
CA ILE A 437 23.04 -17.18 29.96
C ILE A 437 22.83 -17.02 31.47
N SER A 438 22.82 -18.13 32.23
CA SER A 438 22.68 -18.13 33.67
C SER A 438 23.84 -17.40 34.37
N PHE A 439 25.07 -17.64 33.92
CA PHE A 439 26.26 -16.96 34.43
C PHE A 439 26.18 -15.45 34.17
N LEU A 440 25.88 -15.03 32.94
CA LEU A 440 25.72 -13.62 32.59
C LEU A 440 24.61 -12.95 33.42
N TYR A 441 23.47 -13.61 33.55
CA TYR A 441 22.37 -13.11 34.36
C TYR A 441 22.77 -12.92 35.82
N ASN A 442 23.41 -13.92 36.45
CA ASN A 442 23.86 -13.85 37.86
C ASN A 442 24.94 -12.83 38.06
N LYS A 443 25.97 -12.78 37.18
CA LYS A 443 27.09 -11.83 37.27
C LYS A 443 26.65 -10.37 37.20
N PHE A 444 25.58 -10.08 36.47
CA PHE A 444 25.05 -8.72 36.26
C PHE A 444 23.76 -8.45 37.01
N LYS A 445 23.30 -9.37 37.90
CA LYS A 445 22.05 -9.25 38.64
C LYS A 445 21.98 -7.98 39.50
N ASP A 446 23.07 -7.59 40.15
CA ASP A 446 23.14 -6.40 41.00
C ASP A 446 23.06 -5.08 40.22
N LYS A 447 23.57 -5.05 38.96
CA LYS A 447 23.37 -3.93 38.03
C LYS A 447 21.93 -3.88 37.46
N ILE A 448 21.15 -4.92 37.66
CA ILE A 448 19.78 -5.05 37.21
C ILE A 448 18.77 -4.50 38.24
N GLY A 449 19.13 -4.56 39.55
CA GLY A 449 18.26 -4.18 40.68
C GLY A 449 18.10 -2.67 40.88
N ASP A 450 19.03 -1.84 40.38
CA ASP A 450 19.01 -0.39 40.59
C ASP A 450 18.02 0.39 39.70
N GLU A 451 17.39 -0.27 38.68
CA GLU A 451 16.46 0.41 37.76
C GLU A 451 15.01 0.50 38.30
N THR A 452 14.70 -0.04 39.48
CA THR A 452 13.36 0.03 40.07
C THR A 452 13.15 1.22 40.99
N LYS A 453 14.12 2.15 41.07
CA LYS A 453 14.09 3.31 41.98
C LYS A 453 14.09 4.68 41.29
N HIS A 454 13.72 4.79 40.00
CA HIS A 454 13.50 6.10 39.37
C HIS A 454 12.23 6.09 38.54
#